data_742b5c5bd65517a0793ca84755eb47de
#
_entry.id   742b5c5bd65517a0793ca84755eb47de
#
_cell.length_a   1.000
_cell.length_b   1.000
_cell.length_c   1.000
_cell.angle_alpha   90.00
_cell.angle_beta   90.00
_cell.angle_gamma   90.00
#
_symmetry.space_group_name_H-M   'P 1'
#
loop_
_entity.id
_entity.type
_entity.pdbx_description
1 polymer ?
#
loop_
_entity_poly.entity_id
_entity_poly.type
_entity_poly.pdbx_seq_one_letter_code
_entity_poly.pdbx_strand_id
1 'polypeptide(L)'
;MSGSTDRFGASAVRVREVRSRADRRAYLGLVREPYRDDPHWVHPDVRILKGLLRGRTLLAERSEWHALIAEEDGEAVGCLTAFVHASFEEKLGKKIGTIGFFEALPGHEQAVDALFREAERWLKSRGATRVWGPMNGHIMYGFGCLENRHAERPVVGTAYNLPDYPGHWWRNRYKHAPSFYSYAIDLTREETRTAIDEALANRRLERDPAIRLRQADLGSWRREVGIFIDLHNQAFVENWGDTPLSHDEIWELMALARFTTDRELFWIAEIDGRPVGLVLCMPDLNEAFTRVRAEPASLWAGLALLRFGRKVRRGGLFVIGVLKEARGRGLADTLTARAMQRMIARGMTEMEYCLVLEDNIPSQRVARRFGGEQTKTYLMFEKVLG
;
A
#
# COMPACT_ATOMS: atom_id res chain seq x y z
N MET A 1 60.29 16.98 -1.18
CA MET A 1 58.98 17.66 -1.17
C MET A 1 58.17 17.11 -2.34
N SER A 2 57.38 16.07 -2.08
CA SER A 2 56.54 15.45 -3.09
C SER A 2 55.11 15.68 -2.64
N GLY A 3 54.43 16.62 -3.31
CA GLY A 3 53.02 16.92 -3.06
C GLY A 3 52.17 15.81 -3.65
N SER A 4 51.58 15.01 -2.78
CA SER A 4 50.50 14.11 -3.12
C SER A 4 49.26 14.97 -3.34
N THR A 5 48.91 15.24 -4.59
CA THR A 5 47.60 15.78 -4.95
C THR A 5 46.60 14.66 -4.88
N ASP A 6 45.85 14.61 -3.80
CA ASP A 6 44.61 13.85 -3.67
C ASP A 6 43.65 14.27 -4.79
N ARG A 7 43.61 13.51 -5.86
CA ARG A 7 42.56 13.52 -6.87
C ARG A 7 41.38 12.71 -6.32
N PHE A 8 40.59 13.28 -5.46
CA PHE A 8 39.19 12.83 -5.31
C PHE A 8 38.48 13.19 -6.63
N GLY A 9 38.52 12.28 -7.59
CA GLY A 9 37.70 12.36 -8.78
C GLY A 9 36.26 12.33 -8.32
N ALA A 10 35.49 13.37 -8.63
CA ALA A 10 34.03 13.36 -8.40
C ALA A 10 33.46 12.12 -9.11
N SER A 11 32.83 11.25 -8.38
CA SER A 11 32.13 10.07 -8.90
C SER A 11 31.17 10.48 -10.01
N ALA A 12 31.22 9.80 -11.16
CA ALA A 12 30.43 10.18 -12.33
C ALA A 12 28.99 9.67 -12.20
N VAL A 13 28.13 10.53 -11.68
CA VAL A 13 26.67 10.22 -11.60
C VAL A 13 26.02 10.43 -12.97
N ARG A 14 25.28 9.41 -13.43
CA ARG A 14 24.48 9.44 -14.64
C ARG A 14 23.06 8.95 -14.37
N VAL A 15 22.05 9.66 -14.84
CA VAL A 15 20.65 9.18 -14.83
C VAL A 15 20.24 8.79 -16.26
N ARG A 16 19.61 7.64 -16.40
CA ARG A 16 19.11 7.14 -17.68
C ARG A 16 17.73 6.52 -17.58
N GLU A 17 17.01 6.54 -18.69
CA GLU A 17 15.71 5.92 -18.84
C GLU A 17 15.82 4.40 -18.99
N VAL A 18 14.86 3.67 -18.47
CA VAL A 18 14.72 2.21 -18.60
C VAL A 18 14.12 1.88 -19.97
N ARG A 19 14.93 1.41 -20.91
CA ARG A 19 14.49 1.04 -22.27
C ARG A 19 14.75 -0.42 -22.60
N SER A 20 15.93 -0.93 -22.31
CA SER A 20 16.38 -2.25 -22.69
C SER A 20 16.00 -3.36 -21.71
N ARG A 21 16.24 -4.62 -22.09
CA ARG A 21 16.11 -5.76 -21.16
C ARG A 21 17.14 -5.69 -20.03
N ALA A 22 18.31 -5.16 -20.29
CA ALA A 22 19.36 -4.97 -19.30
C ALA A 22 18.94 -3.93 -18.26
N ASP A 23 18.37 -2.80 -18.70
CA ASP A 23 17.86 -1.75 -17.79
C ASP A 23 16.75 -2.28 -16.87
N ARG A 24 15.79 -3.02 -17.43
CA ARG A 24 14.73 -3.64 -16.63
C ARG A 24 15.28 -4.63 -15.60
N ARG A 25 16.34 -5.37 -15.93
CA ARG A 25 17.00 -6.27 -14.97
C ARG A 25 17.70 -5.49 -13.87
N ALA A 26 18.42 -4.42 -14.22
CA ALA A 26 19.08 -3.54 -13.25
C ALA A 26 18.06 -2.88 -12.30
N TYR A 27 16.97 -2.32 -12.86
CA TYR A 27 15.88 -1.75 -12.08
C TYR A 27 15.28 -2.75 -11.06
N LEU A 28 14.92 -3.96 -11.54
CA LEU A 28 14.37 -5.00 -10.68
C LEU A 28 15.38 -5.56 -9.66
N GLY A 29 16.67 -5.47 -9.96
CA GLY A 29 17.75 -5.79 -9.01
C GLY A 29 17.75 -4.86 -7.81
N LEU A 30 17.57 -3.56 -8.04
CA LEU A 30 17.52 -2.54 -6.99
C LEU A 30 16.34 -2.71 -6.03
N VAL A 31 15.24 -3.36 -6.42
CA VAL A 31 14.14 -3.69 -5.50
C VAL A 31 14.56 -4.62 -4.36
N ARG A 32 15.65 -5.37 -4.53
CA ARG A 32 16.15 -6.36 -3.56
C ARG A 32 17.45 -5.95 -2.87
N GLU A 33 18.30 -5.31 -3.64
CA GLU A 33 19.70 -5.11 -3.26
C GLU A 33 19.86 -4.32 -1.96
N PRO A 34 19.09 -3.23 -1.71
CA PRO A 34 19.17 -2.48 -0.46
C PRO A 34 18.84 -3.30 0.79
N TYR A 35 18.09 -4.40 0.62
CA TYR A 35 17.52 -5.22 1.72
C TYR A 35 18.15 -6.62 1.80
N ARG A 36 19.27 -6.88 1.13
CA ARG A 36 19.88 -8.21 1.03
C ARG A 36 20.08 -8.88 2.39
N ASP A 37 20.53 -8.12 3.37
CA ASP A 37 20.86 -8.59 4.71
C ASP A 37 19.80 -8.22 5.77
N ASP A 38 18.66 -7.65 5.35
CA ASP A 38 17.58 -7.29 6.26
C ASP A 38 16.67 -8.50 6.56
N PRO A 39 16.62 -8.98 7.82
CA PRO A 39 15.79 -10.13 8.19
C PRO A 39 14.28 -9.81 8.21
N HIS A 40 13.90 -8.54 8.23
CA HIS A 40 12.51 -8.08 8.33
C HIS A 40 11.90 -7.81 6.95
N TRP A 41 12.74 -7.61 5.95
CA TRP A 41 12.27 -7.37 4.59
C TRP A 41 11.56 -8.60 4.00
N VAL A 42 10.48 -8.35 3.29
CA VAL A 42 9.73 -9.37 2.54
C VAL A 42 9.71 -8.96 1.07
N HIS A 43 10.02 -9.92 0.20
CA HIS A 43 10.00 -9.66 -1.24
C HIS A 43 8.62 -9.16 -1.68
N PRO A 44 8.50 -7.96 -2.27
CA PRO A 44 7.23 -7.45 -2.75
C PRO A 44 6.72 -8.23 -3.96
N ASP A 45 5.42 -8.15 -4.23
CA ASP A 45 4.88 -8.64 -5.49
C ASP A 45 5.27 -7.69 -6.64
N VAL A 46 6.24 -8.09 -7.41
CA VAL A 46 6.77 -7.29 -8.53
C VAL A 46 6.07 -7.53 -9.87
N ARG A 47 4.92 -8.24 -9.89
CA ARG A 47 4.22 -8.53 -11.16
C ARG A 47 3.78 -7.26 -11.88
N ILE A 48 3.18 -6.34 -11.15
CA ILE A 48 2.76 -5.03 -11.69
C ILE A 48 3.97 -4.26 -12.19
N LEU A 49 5.05 -4.14 -11.40
CA LEU A 49 6.28 -3.46 -11.82
C LEU A 49 6.91 -4.11 -13.05
N LYS A 50 7.01 -5.45 -13.09
CA LYS A 50 7.50 -6.19 -14.26
C LYS A 50 6.64 -5.94 -15.51
N GLY A 51 5.34 -5.83 -15.34
CA GLY A 51 4.40 -5.51 -16.41
C GLY A 51 4.50 -4.05 -16.86
N LEU A 52 4.54 -3.11 -15.92
CA LEU A 52 4.73 -1.67 -16.15
C LEU A 52 5.98 -1.40 -16.99
N LEU A 53 7.13 -1.94 -16.58
CA LEU A 53 8.40 -1.76 -17.31
C LEU A 53 8.40 -2.37 -18.73
N ARG A 54 7.33 -3.07 -19.11
CA ARG A 54 7.07 -3.60 -20.46
C ARG A 54 5.91 -2.90 -21.16
N GLY A 55 5.27 -1.93 -20.49
CA GLY A 55 4.08 -1.27 -21.01
C GLY A 55 2.86 -2.20 -21.16
N ARG A 56 2.67 -3.15 -20.22
CA ARG A 56 1.65 -4.23 -20.32
C ARG A 56 0.69 -4.31 -19.14
N THR A 57 0.50 -3.21 -18.42
CA THR A 57 -0.44 -3.12 -17.29
C THR A 57 -1.39 -1.98 -17.52
N LEU A 58 -2.55 -2.03 -16.90
CA LEU A 58 -3.49 -0.92 -16.91
C LEU A 58 -2.91 0.34 -16.27
N LEU A 59 -2.04 0.19 -15.27
CA LEU A 59 -1.26 1.32 -14.75
C LEU A 59 -0.44 2.01 -15.85
N ALA A 60 0.18 1.24 -16.76
CA ALA A 60 0.94 1.80 -17.88
C ALA A 60 0.04 2.47 -18.93
N GLU A 61 -1.16 1.93 -19.16
CA GLU A 61 -2.12 2.46 -20.14
C GLU A 61 -2.80 3.74 -19.65
N ARG A 62 -3.07 3.83 -18.33
CA ARG A 62 -3.72 4.98 -17.70
C ARG A 62 -2.78 6.06 -17.18
N SER A 63 -1.47 5.86 -17.36
CA SER A 63 -0.44 6.83 -16.95
C SER A 63 0.47 7.19 -18.11
N GLU A 64 0.87 8.45 -18.17
CA GLU A 64 2.19 8.77 -18.69
C GLU A 64 3.20 8.39 -17.61
N TRP A 65 4.25 7.67 -17.94
CA TRP A 65 5.24 7.22 -16.96
C TRP A 65 6.67 7.25 -17.48
N HIS A 66 7.63 7.37 -16.57
CA HIS A 66 9.05 7.47 -16.89
C HIS A 66 9.88 6.78 -15.81
N ALA A 67 10.40 5.61 -16.14
CA ALA A 67 11.23 4.84 -15.24
C ALA A 67 12.71 5.20 -15.43
N LEU A 68 13.41 5.50 -14.34
CA LEU A 68 14.76 6.01 -14.30
C LEU A 68 15.66 5.14 -13.44
N ILE A 69 16.93 5.05 -13.83
CA ILE A 69 18.03 4.45 -13.06
C ILE A 69 19.13 5.50 -12.91
N ALA A 70 19.65 5.67 -11.70
CA ALA A 70 20.90 6.35 -11.45
C ALA A 70 22.05 5.34 -11.42
N GLU A 71 23.11 5.69 -12.09
CA GLU A 71 24.39 4.99 -12.07
C GLU A 71 25.46 5.88 -11.45
N GLU A 72 26.34 5.29 -10.68
CA GLU A 72 27.54 5.90 -10.15
C GLU A 72 28.72 4.99 -10.51
N ASP A 73 29.72 5.54 -11.21
CA ASP A 73 30.86 4.79 -11.74
C ASP A 73 30.49 3.53 -12.55
N GLY A 74 29.35 3.58 -13.25
CA GLY A 74 28.86 2.51 -14.11
C GLY A 74 27.97 1.46 -13.43
N GLU A 75 27.80 1.54 -12.11
CA GLU A 75 26.95 0.64 -11.33
C GLU A 75 25.58 1.29 -11.04
N ALA A 76 24.51 0.52 -11.15
CA ALA A 76 23.16 0.99 -10.83
C ALA A 76 22.98 1.09 -9.31
N VAL A 77 22.76 2.30 -8.79
CA VAL A 77 22.72 2.59 -7.36
C VAL A 77 21.37 3.12 -6.86
N GLY A 78 20.46 3.49 -7.76
CA GLY A 78 19.12 3.92 -7.41
C GLY A 78 18.17 3.89 -8.59
N CYS A 79 16.87 3.82 -8.30
CA CYS A 79 15.83 3.87 -9.31
C CYS A 79 14.55 4.52 -8.77
N LEU A 80 13.73 5.04 -9.66
CA LEU A 80 12.36 5.48 -9.39
C LEU A 80 11.54 5.48 -10.69
N THR A 81 10.22 5.57 -10.53
CA THR A 81 9.34 5.84 -11.66
C THR A 81 8.48 7.06 -11.37
N ALA A 82 8.47 8.02 -12.29
CA ALA A 82 7.59 9.17 -12.29
C ALA A 82 6.31 8.86 -13.10
N PHE A 83 5.16 9.37 -12.64
CA PHE A 83 3.86 9.13 -13.29
C PHE A 83 3.04 10.41 -13.36
N VAL A 84 2.22 10.51 -14.40
CA VAL A 84 1.03 11.37 -14.45
C VAL A 84 -0.16 10.46 -14.74
N HIS A 85 -0.89 10.08 -13.67
CA HIS A 85 -2.02 9.17 -13.78
C HIS A 85 -3.31 9.93 -14.08
N ALA A 86 -4.11 9.42 -15.02
CA ALA A 86 -5.31 10.11 -15.53
C ALA A 86 -6.35 10.44 -14.44
N SER A 87 -6.51 9.57 -13.43
CA SER A 87 -7.53 9.74 -12.38
C SER A 87 -7.37 11.03 -11.55
N PHE A 88 -6.14 11.55 -11.42
CA PHE A 88 -5.93 12.83 -10.72
C PHE A 88 -6.48 14.01 -11.52
N GLU A 89 -6.28 14.04 -12.85
CA GLU A 89 -6.84 15.07 -13.71
C GLU A 89 -8.36 14.97 -13.78
N GLU A 90 -8.89 13.74 -13.87
CA GLU A 90 -10.34 13.45 -13.85
C GLU A 90 -11.01 13.97 -12.57
N LYS A 91 -10.39 13.79 -11.40
CA LYS A 91 -10.95 14.24 -10.10
C LYS A 91 -10.67 15.70 -9.79
N LEU A 92 -9.45 16.18 -10.01
CA LEU A 92 -8.96 17.45 -9.49
C LEU A 92 -8.93 18.56 -10.55
N GLY A 93 -9.14 18.21 -11.84
CA GLY A 93 -8.97 19.13 -12.97
C GLY A 93 -7.52 19.62 -13.11
N LYS A 94 -6.56 18.92 -12.53
CA LYS A 94 -5.14 19.27 -12.51
C LYS A 94 -4.28 18.03 -12.65
N LYS A 95 -3.20 18.13 -13.40
CA LYS A 95 -2.18 17.08 -13.48
C LYS A 95 -1.33 17.08 -12.21
N ILE A 96 -1.41 15.99 -11.47
CA ILE A 96 -0.55 15.68 -10.32
C ILE A 96 0.46 14.65 -10.78
N GLY A 97 1.73 14.94 -10.57
CA GLY A 97 2.79 13.95 -10.73
C GLY A 97 2.90 13.08 -9.49
N THR A 98 3.25 11.80 -9.66
CA THR A 98 3.66 10.97 -8.53
C THR A 98 5.03 10.36 -8.79
N ILE A 99 5.80 10.13 -7.73
CA ILE A 99 7.06 9.38 -7.75
C ILE A 99 6.87 8.13 -6.89
N GLY A 100 7.13 6.98 -7.49
CA GLY A 100 7.01 5.69 -6.84
C GLY A 100 8.04 4.68 -7.30
N PHE A 101 7.93 3.44 -6.81
CA PHE A 101 8.91 2.38 -7.03
C PHE A 101 10.35 2.88 -6.79
N PHE A 102 10.52 3.74 -5.77
CA PHE A 102 11.80 4.34 -5.41
C PHE A 102 12.62 3.39 -4.56
N GLU A 103 13.84 3.11 -5.03
CA GLU A 103 14.83 2.33 -4.29
C GLU A 103 16.21 2.95 -4.48
N ALA A 104 17.03 2.89 -3.44
CA ALA A 104 18.40 3.42 -3.48
C ALA A 104 19.31 2.61 -2.57
N LEU A 105 20.56 2.42 -3.02
CA LEU A 105 21.62 1.90 -2.17
C LEU A 105 22.08 2.97 -1.19
N PRO A 106 22.39 2.62 0.07
CA PRO A 106 22.94 3.56 1.05
C PRO A 106 24.24 4.21 0.58
N GLY A 107 24.43 5.49 0.89
CA GLY A 107 25.68 6.23 0.58
C GLY A 107 25.73 6.85 -0.82
N HIS A 108 24.63 6.77 -1.61
CA HIS A 108 24.57 7.30 -2.98
C HIS A 108 23.61 8.50 -3.11
N GLU A 109 23.64 9.42 -2.13
CA GLU A 109 22.71 10.54 -2.05
C GLU A 109 22.73 11.47 -3.27
N GLN A 110 23.92 11.67 -3.87
CA GLN A 110 24.05 12.51 -5.06
C GLN A 110 23.35 11.90 -6.28
N ALA A 111 23.41 10.58 -6.41
CA ALA A 111 22.70 9.83 -7.45
C ALA A 111 21.19 9.90 -7.25
N VAL A 112 20.71 9.79 -6.00
CA VAL A 112 19.30 9.98 -5.64
C VAL A 112 18.84 11.40 -5.96
N ASP A 113 19.60 12.43 -5.58
CA ASP A 113 19.27 13.83 -5.90
C ASP A 113 19.16 14.05 -7.42
N ALA A 114 20.00 13.38 -8.21
CA ALA A 114 19.94 13.43 -9.68
C ALA A 114 18.67 12.75 -10.23
N LEU A 115 18.24 11.60 -9.64
CA LEU A 115 16.99 10.94 -9.99
C LEU A 115 15.78 11.85 -9.76
N PHE A 116 15.69 12.47 -8.57
CA PHE A 116 14.59 13.37 -8.25
C PHE A 116 14.56 14.57 -9.21
N ARG A 117 15.68 15.20 -9.49
CA ARG A 117 15.75 16.32 -10.45
C ARG A 117 15.29 15.93 -11.85
N GLU A 118 15.66 14.73 -12.32
CA GLU A 118 15.24 14.25 -13.66
C GLU A 118 13.74 13.95 -13.68
N ALA A 119 13.22 13.26 -12.66
CA ALA A 119 11.80 12.98 -12.51
C ALA A 119 10.96 14.26 -12.47
N GLU A 120 11.36 15.26 -11.68
CA GLU A 120 10.68 16.55 -11.58
C GLU A 120 10.68 17.31 -12.92
N ARG A 121 11.80 17.30 -13.65
CA ARG A 121 11.90 17.90 -14.97
C ARG A 121 10.93 17.25 -15.97
N TRP A 122 10.90 15.93 -15.96
CA TRP A 122 9.99 15.18 -16.81
C TRP A 122 8.53 15.46 -16.44
N LEU A 123 8.17 15.40 -15.16
CA LEU A 123 6.81 15.70 -14.67
C LEU A 123 6.36 17.11 -15.06
N LYS A 124 7.24 18.11 -14.90
CA LYS A 124 6.97 19.49 -15.32
C LYS A 124 6.72 19.57 -16.84
N SER A 125 7.48 18.84 -17.66
CA SER A 125 7.29 18.80 -19.11
C SER A 125 5.93 18.16 -19.53
N ARG A 126 5.32 17.36 -18.62
CA ARG A 126 3.99 16.76 -18.80
C ARG A 126 2.86 17.64 -18.25
N GLY A 127 3.18 18.80 -17.73
CA GLY A 127 2.22 19.77 -17.19
C GLY A 127 1.81 19.49 -15.74
N ALA A 128 2.53 18.61 -15.01
CA ALA A 128 2.29 18.46 -13.60
C ALA A 128 2.71 19.74 -12.85
N THR A 129 1.82 20.23 -11.98
CA THR A 129 2.06 21.42 -11.15
C THR A 129 2.51 21.07 -9.74
N ARG A 130 2.31 19.84 -9.34
CA ARG A 130 2.64 19.29 -8.02
C ARG A 130 3.08 17.85 -8.14
N VAL A 131 3.93 17.40 -7.23
CA VAL A 131 4.38 16.00 -7.12
C VAL A 131 4.00 15.49 -5.73
N TRP A 132 3.44 14.27 -5.69
CA TRP A 132 3.20 13.50 -4.49
C TRP A 132 4.05 12.22 -4.49
N GLY A 133 4.45 11.78 -3.31
CA GLY A 133 5.19 10.51 -3.17
C GLY A 133 5.57 10.17 -1.74
N PRO A 134 6.08 8.93 -1.54
CA PRO A 134 6.14 7.85 -2.53
C PRO A 134 4.75 7.31 -2.86
N MET A 135 4.44 7.21 -4.15
CA MET A 135 3.17 6.66 -4.63
C MET A 135 3.40 6.04 -6.02
N ASN A 136 3.05 4.78 -6.19
CA ASN A 136 3.30 4.00 -7.40
C ASN A 136 2.27 4.30 -8.50
N GLY A 137 2.22 5.54 -8.97
CA GLY A 137 1.25 6.03 -9.93
C GLY A 137 -0.09 6.39 -9.27
N HIS A 138 -0.73 5.44 -8.62
CA HIS A 138 -1.98 5.60 -7.88
C HIS A 138 -1.91 4.88 -6.53
N ILE A 139 -2.70 5.31 -5.53
CA ILE A 139 -2.68 4.79 -4.16
C ILE A 139 -2.87 3.26 -4.10
N MET A 140 -3.66 2.67 -5.00
CA MET A 140 -3.92 1.23 -5.02
C MET A 140 -2.74 0.37 -5.47
N TYR A 141 -1.72 0.97 -6.09
CA TYR A 141 -0.49 0.26 -6.48
C TYR A 141 0.63 0.33 -5.43
N GLY A 142 0.34 0.93 -4.28
CA GLY A 142 1.26 1.08 -3.16
C GLY A 142 1.75 2.52 -2.98
N PHE A 143 1.89 2.90 -1.72
CA PHE A 143 2.26 4.26 -1.32
C PHE A 143 2.83 4.27 0.09
N GLY A 144 3.40 5.41 0.49
CA GLY A 144 3.89 5.69 1.82
C GLY A 144 5.35 5.31 2.02
N CYS A 145 6.02 6.08 2.86
CA CYS A 145 7.38 5.88 3.33
C CYS A 145 7.33 5.55 4.83
N LEU A 146 7.71 4.33 5.19
CA LEU A 146 7.73 3.90 6.60
C LEU A 146 8.72 4.78 7.38
N GLU A 147 8.25 5.42 8.45
CA GLU A 147 9.04 6.31 9.29
C GLU A 147 9.66 5.60 10.49
N ASN A 148 8.97 4.58 11.00
CA ASN A 148 9.34 3.92 12.25
C ASN A 148 9.11 2.41 12.18
N ARG A 149 9.52 1.66 13.21
CA ARG A 149 9.30 0.21 13.33
C ARG A 149 9.95 -0.62 12.21
N HIS A 150 11.10 -0.20 11.69
CA HIS A 150 11.86 -0.91 10.66
C HIS A 150 12.34 -2.31 11.11
N ALA A 151 12.41 -2.56 12.42
CA ALA A 151 12.71 -3.87 12.98
C ALA A 151 11.48 -4.82 13.03
N GLU A 152 10.39 -4.45 12.36
CA GLU A 152 9.17 -5.27 12.27
C GLU A 152 8.87 -5.62 10.82
N ARG A 153 8.50 -6.88 10.57
CA ARG A 153 8.07 -7.30 9.23
C ARG A 153 6.79 -6.53 8.82
N PRO A 154 6.74 -5.98 7.61
CA PRO A 154 5.53 -5.33 7.09
C PRO A 154 4.38 -6.33 6.96
N VAL A 155 3.15 -5.89 7.16
CA VAL A 155 1.96 -6.64 6.75
C VAL A 155 1.87 -6.62 5.23
N VAL A 156 1.34 -7.69 4.64
CA VAL A 156 1.16 -7.76 3.18
C VAL A 156 0.48 -6.48 2.65
N GLY A 157 1.01 -5.90 1.59
CA GLY A 157 0.45 -4.69 0.97
C GLY A 157 0.80 -3.36 1.63
N THR A 158 1.53 -3.35 2.77
CA THR A 158 2.07 -2.11 3.35
C THR A 158 3.51 -1.86 2.90
N ALA A 159 3.91 -0.60 2.84
CA ALA A 159 5.25 -0.21 2.44
C ALA A 159 6.31 -0.66 3.47
N TYR A 160 7.50 -0.98 2.96
CA TYR A 160 8.72 -1.17 3.74
C TYR A 160 9.89 -0.53 3.01
N ASN A 161 10.72 0.19 3.71
CA ASN A 161 11.90 0.88 3.18
C ASN A 161 12.99 0.99 4.24
N LEU A 162 14.20 1.35 3.84
CA LEU A 162 15.28 1.64 4.75
C LEU A 162 14.98 2.90 5.58
N PRO A 163 15.55 3.02 6.81
CA PRO A 163 15.27 4.15 7.72
C PRO A 163 15.66 5.54 7.19
N ASP A 164 16.59 5.61 6.25
CA ASP A 164 17.09 6.86 5.66
C ASP A 164 16.22 7.41 4.51
N TYR A 165 15.24 6.63 4.01
CA TYR A 165 14.40 7.02 2.87
C TYR A 165 13.64 8.33 3.08
N PRO A 166 13.04 8.63 4.26
CA PRO A 166 12.42 9.95 4.49
C PRO A 166 13.42 11.10 4.27
N GLY A 167 14.71 10.89 4.61
CA GLY A 167 15.79 11.85 4.41
C GLY A 167 15.99 12.25 2.96
N HIS A 168 15.82 11.32 2.01
CA HIS A 168 15.93 11.63 0.57
C HIS A 168 14.84 12.60 0.10
N TRP A 169 13.63 12.47 0.59
CA TRP A 169 12.52 13.38 0.28
C TRP A 169 12.78 14.78 0.83
N TRP A 170 13.15 14.89 2.13
CA TRP A 170 13.50 16.16 2.77
C TRP A 170 14.65 16.87 2.04
N ARG A 171 15.70 16.13 1.72
CA ARG A 171 16.88 16.63 0.99
C ARG A 171 16.50 17.24 -0.36
N ASN A 172 15.53 16.62 -1.06
CA ASN A 172 15.02 17.12 -2.33
C ASN A 172 13.90 18.15 -2.18
N ARG A 173 13.76 18.75 -0.97
CA ARG A 173 12.84 19.86 -0.64
C ARG A 173 11.36 19.50 -0.81
N TYR A 174 11.00 18.25 -0.63
CA TYR A 174 9.60 17.87 -0.46
C TYR A 174 9.15 18.26 0.95
N LYS A 175 7.89 18.64 1.07
CA LYS A 175 7.24 18.92 2.34
C LYS A 175 6.39 17.74 2.75
N HIS A 176 6.08 17.67 4.04
CA HIS A 176 5.14 16.69 4.56
C HIS A 176 3.76 16.92 3.94
N ALA A 177 3.16 15.82 3.48
CA ALA A 177 1.76 15.69 3.07
C ALA A 177 1.04 14.80 4.09
N PRO A 178 -0.31 14.71 4.09
CA PRO A 178 -1.03 13.88 5.03
C PRO A 178 -0.51 12.44 5.09
N SER A 179 -0.17 11.99 6.31
CA SER A 179 0.40 10.66 6.56
C SER A 179 -0.68 9.60 6.80
N PHE A 180 -0.24 8.35 6.86
CA PHE A 180 -1.10 7.23 7.20
C PHE A 180 -0.56 6.50 8.42
N TYR A 181 -1.46 6.04 9.27
CA TYR A 181 -1.13 5.31 10.50
C TYR A 181 -1.60 3.87 10.43
N SER A 182 -0.85 2.96 11.04
CA SER A 182 -1.33 1.63 11.36
C SER A 182 -1.45 1.45 12.87
N TYR A 183 -2.45 0.68 13.27
CA TYR A 183 -2.72 0.37 14.67
C TYR A 183 -2.58 -1.13 14.89
N ALA A 184 -1.81 -1.52 15.92
CA ALA A 184 -1.76 -2.91 16.36
C ALA A 184 -2.89 -3.17 17.36
N ILE A 185 -3.61 -4.27 17.17
CA ILE A 185 -4.68 -4.73 18.04
C ILE A 185 -4.35 -6.14 18.49
N ASP A 186 -4.20 -6.33 19.79
CA ASP A 186 -4.00 -7.63 20.41
C ASP A 186 -5.35 -8.34 20.61
N LEU A 187 -5.58 -9.38 19.81
CA LEU A 187 -6.82 -10.17 19.84
C LEU A 187 -6.92 -11.13 21.04
N THR A 188 -5.87 -11.21 21.87
CA THR A 188 -5.85 -12.05 23.08
C THR A 188 -6.31 -11.30 24.31
N ARG A 189 -6.26 -9.96 24.30
CA ARG A 189 -6.66 -9.11 25.43
C ARG A 189 -8.16 -9.22 25.71
N GLU A 190 -8.52 -9.26 26.98
CA GLU A 190 -9.90 -9.34 27.43
C GLU A 190 -10.71 -8.10 27.03
N GLU A 191 -10.11 -6.91 27.13
CA GLU A 191 -10.73 -5.64 26.71
C GLU A 191 -11.11 -5.65 25.23
N THR A 192 -10.21 -6.19 24.38
CA THR A 192 -10.48 -6.34 22.94
C THR A 192 -11.64 -7.30 22.70
N ARG A 193 -11.68 -8.42 23.39
CA ARG A 193 -12.77 -9.40 23.26
C ARG A 193 -14.10 -8.85 23.74
N THR A 194 -14.12 -8.15 24.87
CA THR A 194 -15.30 -7.45 25.38
C THR A 194 -15.81 -6.42 24.36
N ALA A 195 -14.93 -5.61 23.76
CA ALA A 195 -15.32 -4.65 22.73
C ALA A 195 -15.90 -5.33 21.47
N ILE A 196 -15.36 -6.50 21.09
CA ILE A 196 -15.89 -7.32 20.00
C ILE A 196 -17.31 -7.78 20.34
N ASP A 197 -17.54 -8.34 21.53
CA ASP A 197 -18.85 -8.84 21.96
C ASP A 197 -19.87 -7.71 22.04
N GLU A 198 -19.51 -6.55 22.58
CA GLU A 198 -20.35 -5.35 22.60
C GLU A 198 -20.74 -4.88 21.19
N ALA A 199 -19.78 -4.87 20.25
CA ALA A 199 -20.04 -4.47 18.86
C ALA A 199 -20.95 -5.48 18.13
N LEU A 200 -20.85 -6.77 18.48
CA LEU A 200 -21.70 -7.83 17.93
C LEU A 200 -23.11 -7.82 18.54
N ALA A 201 -23.26 -7.40 19.81
CA ALA A 201 -24.52 -7.28 20.49
C ALA A 201 -25.33 -6.03 20.10
N ASN A 202 -25.07 -5.45 18.92
CA ASN A 202 -25.74 -4.24 18.44
C ASN A 202 -27.20 -4.51 18.06
N ARG A 203 -28.09 -4.43 19.05
CA ARG A 203 -29.54 -4.68 18.88
C ARG A 203 -30.22 -3.79 17.85
N ARG A 204 -29.66 -2.64 17.49
CA ARG A 204 -30.23 -1.77 16.44
C ARG A 204 -30.11 -2.43 15.07
N LEU A 205 -28.99 -3.09 14.79
CA LEU A 205 -28.80 -3.80 13.53
C LEU A 205 -29.64 -5.09 13.47
N GLU A 206 -29.82 -5.78 14.61
CA GLU A 206 -30.62 -7.02 14.67
C GLU A 206 -32.12 -6.76 14.49
N ARG A 207 -32.61 -5.58 14.92
CA ARG A 207 -34.03 -5.21 14.88
C ARG A 207 -34.45 -4.55 13.58
N ASP A 208 -33.52 -4.09 12.77
CA ASP A 208 -33.83 -3.43 11.50
C ASP A 208 -33.83 -4.48 10.37
N PRO A 209 -35.02 -4.92 9.89
CA PRO A 209 -35.11 -5.95 8.86
C PRO A 209 -34.55 -5.51 7.51
N ALA A 210 -34.37 -4.21 7.30
CA ALA A 210 -33.76 -3.68 6.10
C ALA A 210 -32.23 -3.93 6.06
N ILE A 211 -31.60 -4.13 7.23
CA ILE A 211 -30.15 -4.29 7.34
C ILE A 211 -29.77 -5.77 7.26
N ARG A 212 -28.90 -6.08 6.33
CA ARG A 212 -28.32 -7.41 6.17
C ARG A 212 -26.79 -7.33 6.18
N LEU A 213 -26.15 -8.13 7.03
CA LEU A 213 -24.69 -8.35 7.00
C LEU A 213 -24.41 -9.68 6.35
N ARG A 214 -23.63 -9.69 5.29
CA ARG A 214 -23.25 -10.92 4.58
C ARG A 214 -21.74 -10.99 4.31
N GLN A 215 -21.27 -12.20 4.17
CA GLN A 215 -19.93 -12.48 3.66
C GLN A 215 -19.89 -12.29 2.14
N ALA A 216 -18.67 -12.02 1.61
CA ALA A 216 -18.45 -12.00 0.17
C ALA A 216 -18.66 -13.40 -0.45
N ASP A 217 -19.26 -13.43 -1.62
CA ASP A 217 -19.42 -14.63 -2.41
C ASP A 217 -18.20 -14.85 -3.33
N LEU A 218 -17.28 -15.72 -2.91
CA LEU A 218 -16.10 -16.03 -3.72
C LEU A 218 -16.43 -16.72 -5.05
N GLY A 219 -17.63 -17.29 -5.20
CA GLY A 219 -18.13 -17.83 -6.48
C GLY A 219 -18.44 -16.71 -7.49
N SER A 220 -18.88 -15.56 -6.99
CA SER A 220 -19.21 -14.35 -7.76
C SER A 220 -18.14 -13.26 -7.60
N TRP A 221 -16.85 -13.63 -7.53
CA TRP A 221 -15.76 -12.75 -7.14
C TRP A 221 -15.70 -11.42 -7.92
N ARG A 222 -15.95 -11.46 -9.24
CA ARG A 222 -15.96 -10.23 -10.06
C ARG A 222 -17.04 -9.24 -9.60
N ARG A 223 -18.22 -9.75 -9.20
CA ARG A 223 -19.30 -8.92 -8.64
C ARG A 223 -18.90 -8.32 -7.29
N GLU A 224 -18.29 -9.11 -6.41
CA GLU A 224 -17.86 -8.62 -5.09
C GLU A 224 -16.75 -7.57 -5.20
N VAL A 225 -15.81 -7.73 -6.14
CA VAL A 225 -14.82 -6.69 -6.47
C VAL A 225 -15.50 -5.44 -7.01
N GLY A 226 -16.53 -5.59 -7.86
CA GLY A 226 -17.34 -4.44 -8.33
C GLY A 226 -17.99 -3.68 -7.18
N ILE A 227 -18.63 -4.40 -6.23
CA ILE A 227 -19.22 -3.80 -5.01
C ILE A 227 -18.15 -3.07 -4.19
N PHE A 228 -16.97 -3.67 -4.03
CA PHE A 228 -15.84 -3.04 -3.34
C PHE A 228 -15.48 -1.71 -3.99
N ILE A 229 -15.34 -1.66 -5.32
CA ILE A 229 -14.96 -0.45 -6.06
C ILE A 229 -16.02 0.63 -5.91
N ASP A 230 -17.30 0.27 -6.09
CA ASP A 230 -18.41 1.22 -6.01
C ASP A 230 -18.54 1.82 -4.61
N LEU A 231 -18.38 1.02 -3.57
CA LEU A 231 -18.37 1.50 -2.19
C LEU A 231 -17.12 2.35 -1.89
N HIS A 232 -15.95 1.94 -2.38
CA HIS A 232 -14.71 2.70 -2.22
C HIS A 232 -14.86 4.09 -2.84
N ASN A 233 -15.29 4.16 -4.10
CA ASN A 233 -15.44 5.41 -4.83
C ASN A 233 -16.44 6.39 -4.18
N GLN A 234 -17.41 5.89 -3.40
CA GLN A 234 -18.36 6.71 -2.68
C GLN A 234 -17.89 7.06 -1.25
N ALA A 235 -17.25 6.12 -0.56
CA ALA A 235 -16.89 6.29 0.85
C ALA A 235 -15.61 7.11 1.05
N PHE A 236 -14.66 7.06 0.10
CA PHE A 236 -13.33 7.67 0.21
C PHE A 236 -13.12 8.86 -0.72
N VAL A 237 -14.16 9.33 -1.40
CA VAL A 237 -14.07 10.43 -2.38
C VAL A 237 -13.45 11.72 -1.82
N GLU A 238 -13.56 11.96 -0.52
CA GLU A 238 -13.03 13.16 0.14
C GLU A 238 -11.62 12.98 0.72
N ASN A 239 -11.10 11.73 0.74
CA ASN A 239 -9.78 11.46 1.29
C ASN A 239 -8.67 12.08 0.41
N TRP A 240 -7.62 12.55 1.08
CA TRP A 240 -6.42 13.01 0.39
C TRP A 240 -5.76 11.86 -0.40
N GLY A 241 -5.32 12.15 -1.61
CA GLY A 241 -4.62 11.20 -2.48
C GLY A 241 -5.50 10.13 -3.12
N ASP A 242 -6.73 9.96 -2.66
CA ASP A 242 -7.69 9.05 -3.29
C ASP A 242 -8.28 9.65 -4.56
N THR A 243 -8.52 8.79 -5.55
CA THR A 243 -9.24 9.12 -6.78
C THR A 243 -10.17 7.97 -7.15
N PRO A 244 -11.17 8.17 -8.01
CA PRO A 244 -12.05 7.10 -8.43
C PRO A 244 -11.27 5.91 -8.98
N LEU A 245 -11.55 4.73 -8.45
CA LEU A 245 -10.96 3.47 -8.91
C LEU A 245 -11.64 3.03 -10.21
N SER A 246 -10.83 2.62 -11.17
CA SER A 246 -11.30 1.95 -12.37
C SER A 246 -11.59 0.48 -12.09
N HIS A 247 -12.73 -0.04 -12.57
CA HIS A 247 -13.09 -1.45 -12.42
C HIS A 247 -12.03 -2.38 -13.02
N ASP A 248 -11.48 -2.03 -14.16
CA ASP A 248 -10.51 -2.88 -14.84
C ASP A 248 -9.15 -2.88 -14.13
N GLU A 249 -8.67 -1.71 -13.66
CA GLU A 249 -7.42 -1.62 -12.89
C GLU A 249 -7.48 -2.44 -11.60
N ILE A 250 -8.58 -2.30 -10.85
CA ILE A 250 -8.74 -3.05 -9.60
C ILE A 250 -8.94 -4.53 -9.87
N TRP A 251 -9.62 -4.88 -10.97
CA TRP A 251 -9.72 -6.28 -11.38
C TRP A 251 -8.34 -6.89 -11.71
N GLU A 252 -7.46 -6.15 -12.40
CA GLU A 252 -6.07 -6.60 -12.64
C GLU A 252 -5.33 -6.93 -11.34
N LEU A 253 -5.52 -6.10 -10.29
CA LEU A 253 -4.89 -6.31 -8.98
C LEU A 253 -5.53 -7.45 -8.19
N MET A 254 -6.86 -7.57 -8.21
CA MET A 254 -7.63 -8.42 -7.29
C MET A 254 -8.09 -9.76 -7.89
N ALA A 255 -7.92 -9.99 -9.19
CA ALA A 255 -8.42 -11.21 -9.84
C ALA A 255 -7.92 -12.49 -9.17
N LEU A 256 -6.66 -12.51 -8.74
CA LEU A 256 -6.04 -13.66 -8.07
C LEU A 256 -6.25 -13.66 -6.55
N ALA A 257 -6.70 -12.56 -5.97
CA ALA A 257 -6.91 -12.46 -4.51
C ALA A 257 -8.00 -13.43 -4.01
N ARG A 258 -8.94 -13.84 -4.88
CA ARG A 258 -9.96 -14.86 -4.53
C ARG A 258 -9.36 -16.17 -3.96
N PHE A 259 -8.14 -16.52 -4.36
CA PHE A 259 -7.49 -17.75 -3.90
C PHE A 259 -6.83 -17.62 -2.52
N THR A 260 -6.64 -16.41 -2.06
CA THR A 260 -6.05 -16.10 -0.75
C THR A 260 -7.02 -15.41 0.21
N THR A 261 -8.17 -14.95 -0.29
CA THR A 261 -9.22 -14.32 0.51
C THR A 261 -10.04 -15.38 1.26
N ASP A 262 -10.19 -15.19 2.57
CA ASP A 262 -11.19 -15.89 3.36
C ASP A 262 -12.51 -15.10 3.31
N ARG A 263 -13.59 -15.74 2.85
CA ARG A 263 -14.90 -15.08 2.76
C ARG A 263 -15.38 -14.49 4.09
N GLU A 264 -15.02 -15.14 5.21
CA GLU A 264 -15.39 -14.70 6.55
C GLU A 264 -14.53 -13.53 7.08
N LEU A 265 -13.56 -13.08 6.29
CA LEU A 265 -12.78 -11.86 6.50
C LEU A 265 -13.18 -10.73 5.55
N PHE A 266 -14.13 -10.98 4.66
CA PHE A 266 -14.70 -9.96 3.78
C PHE A 266 -16.21 -9.89 3.99
N TRP A 267 -16.66 -8.84 4.69
CA TRP A 267 -18.06 -8.61 5.01
C TRP A 267 -18.63 -7.39 4.31
N ILE A 268 -19.87 -7.47 3.91
CA ILE A 268 -20.63 -6.41 3.25
C ILE A 268 -21.91 -6.18 4.05
N ALA A 269 -22.22 -4.90 4.32
CA ALA A 269 -23.48 -4.45 4.87
C ALA A 269 -24.39 -3.96 3.74
N GLU A 270 -25.62 -4.40 3.74
CA GLU A 270 -26.67 -4.00 2.80
C GLU A 270 -27.85 -3.37 3.57
N ILE A 271 -28.47 -2.36 2.99
CA ILE A 271 -29.75 -1.81 3.42
C ILE A 271 -30.73 -1.94 2.25
N ASP A 272 -31.85 -2.61 2.45
CA ASP A 272 -32.84 -2.92 1.40
C ASP A 272 -32.19 -3.57 0.15
N GLY A 273 -31.21 -4.46 0.37
CA GLY A 273 -30.46 -5.15 -0.68
C GLY A 273 -29.39 -4.31 -1.39
N ARG A 274 -29.22 -3.01 -1.05
CA ARG A 274 -28.17 -2.14 -1.58
C ARG A 274 -26.93 -2.20 -0.68
N PRO A 275 -25.73 -2.50 -1.21
CA PRO A 275 -24.50 -2.41 -0.45
C PRO A 275 -24.25 -0.98 0.04
N VAL A 276 -23.97 -0.81 1.34
CA VAL A 276 -23.74 0.49 1.99
C VAL A 276 -22.48 0.54 2.83
N GLY A 277 -21.82 -0.60 3.01
CA GLY A 277 -20.57 -0.66 3.76
C GLY A 277 -19.86 -1.99 3.58
N LEU A 278 -18.58 -2.00 3.82
CA LEU A 278 -17.75 -3.20 3.76
C LEU A 278 -16.58 -3.14 4.75
N VAL A 279 -16.06 -4.31 5.08
CA VAL A 279 -14.73 -4.51 5.66
C VAL A 279 -14.01 -5.60 4.89
N LEU A 280 -12.75 -5.36 4.54
CA LEU A 280 -11.84 -6.34 3.93
C LEU A 280 -10.62 -6.54 4.83
N CYS A 281 -10.51 -7.74 5.37
CA CYS A 281 -9.36 -8.20 6.12
C CYS A 281 -8.71 -9.38 5.40
N MET A 282 -7.40 -9.56 5.62
CA MET A 282 -6.66 -10.70 5.09
C MET A 282 -5.66 -11.23 6.13
N PRO A 283 -5.34 -12.54 6.09
CA PRO A 283 -4.19 -13.05 6.83
C PRO A 283 -2.90 -12.38 6.34
N ASP A 284 -1.96 -12.12 7.24
CA ASP A 284 -0.64 -11.61 6.84
C ASP A 284 0.21 -12.71 6.19
N LEU A 285 0.05 -12.86 4.89
CA LEU A 285 0.76 -13.88 4.10
C LEU A 285 2.29 -13.68 4.10
N ASN A 286 2.79 -12.48 4.42
CA ASN A 286 4.20 -12.24 4.60
C ASN A 286 4.80 -13.12 5.70
N GLU A 287 4.00 -13.50 6.70
CA GLU A 287 4.40 -14.46 7.73
C GLU A 287 4.74 -15.85 7.16
N ALA A 288 4.01 -16.29 6.14
CA ALA A 288 4.28 -17.55 5.47
C ALA A 288 5.44 -17.42 4.47
N PHE A 289 5.50 -16.33 3.71
CA PHE A 289 6.53 -16.11 2.68
C PHE A 289 7.93 -15.96 3.28
N THR A 290 8.06 -15.27 4.41
CA THR A 290 9.36 -15.09 5.09
C THR A 290 9.98 -16.42 5.51
N ARG A 291 9.16 -17.42 5.91
CA ARG A 291 9.65 -18.75 6.36
C ARG A 291 10.41 -19.52 5.26
N VAL A 292 10.13 -19.23 3.99
CA VAL A 292 10.76 -19.89 2.84
C VAL A 292 11.46 -18.91 1.91
N ARG A 293 11.56 -17.65 2.29
CA ARG A 293 12.14 -16.55 1.48
C ARG A 293 11.55 -16.53 0.07
N ALA A 294 10.24 -16.76 -0.04
CA ALA A 294 9.57 -16.87 -1.33
C ALA A 294 9.22 -15.51 -1.92
N GLU A 295 9.49 -15.35 -3.21
CA GLU A 295 8.88 -14.27 -4.01
C GLU A 295 7.38 -14.56 -4.16
N PRO A 296 6.48 -13.60 -3.85
CA PRO A 296 5.04 -13.74 -4.11
C PRO A 296 4.77 -14.16 -5.56
N ALA A 297 3.73 -14.98 -5.76
CA ALA A 297 3.40 -15.57 -7.05
C ALA A 297 4.41 -16.59 -7.62
N SER A 298 5.42 -16.99 -6.86
CA SER A 298 6.30 -18.11 -7.19
C SER A 298 5.68 -19.46 -6.80
N LEU A 299 6.20 -20.55 -7.35
CA LEU A 299 5.82 -21.91 -6.91
C LEU A 299 6.10 -22.10 -5.40
N TRP A 300 7.20 -21.55 -4.91
CA TRP A 300 7.58 -21.60 -3.50
C TRP A 300 6.61 -20.85 -2.60
N ALA A 301 6.04 -19.72 -3.07
CA ALA A 301 4.97 -19.03 -2.36
C ALA A 301 3.71 -19.90 -2.25
N GLY A 302 3.33 -20.61 -3.32
CA GLY A 302 2.23 -21.57 -3.28
C GLY A 302 2.46 -22.68 -2.25
N LEU A 303 3.65 -23.28 -2.22
CA LEU A 303 4.04 -24.28 -1.22
C LEU A 303 4.07 -23.70 0.20
N ALA A 304 4.54 -22.47 0.38
CA ALA A 304 4.51 -21.78 1.66
C ALA A 304 3.09 -21.59 2.18
N LEU A 305 2.17 -21.17 1.33
CA LEU A 305 0.76 -21.02 1.69
C LEU A 305 0.12 -22.34 2.09
N LEU A 306 0.37 -23.44 1.34
CA LEU A 306 -0.12 -24.76 1.69
C LEU A 306 0.43 -25.25 3.03
N ARG A 307 1.71 -24.99 3.32
CA ARG A 307 2.39 -25.52 4.52
C ARG A 307 2.19 -24.65 5.75
N PHE A 308 2.10 -23.34 5.60
CA PHE A 308 2.13 -22.36 6.67
C PHE A 308 0.94 -21.40 6.72
N GLY A 309 0.13 -21.30 5.66
CA GLY A 309 -0.96 -20.33 5.58
C GLY A 309 -2.01 -20.46 6.70
N ARG A 310 -2.21 -21.68 7.23
CA ARG A 310 -3.09 -21.92 8.39
C ARG A 310 -2.42 -21.59 9.75
N LYS A 311 -1.10 -21.33 9.76
CA LYS A 311 -0.33 -21.01 10.96
C LYS A 311 -0.03 -19.52 11.10
N VAL A 312 -0.59 -18.71 10.23
CA VAL A 312 -0.49 -17.24 10.27
C VAL A 312 -1.20 -16.75 11.52
N ARG A 313 -0.52 -15.95 12.32
CA ARG A 313 -1.01 -15.44 13.60
C ARG A 313 -1.42 -13.98 13.57
N ARG A 314 -1.02 -13.26 12.54
CA ARG A 314 -1.36 -11.86 12.32
C ARG A 314 -2.30 -11.71 11.13
N GLY A 315 -3.31 -10.85 11.25
CA GLY A 315 -4.16 -10.42 10.15
C GLY A 315 -4.00 -8.92 9.89
N GLY A 316 -4.40 -8.45 8.71
CA GLY A 316 -4.49 -7.04 8.37
C GLY A 316 -5.93 -6.64 8.03
N LEU A 317 -6.39 -5.49 8.52
CA LEU A 317 -7.59 -4.82 8.03
C LEU A 317 -7.14 -3.73 7.05
N PHE A 318 -7.50 -3.89 5.78
CA PHE A 318 -7.02 -3.03 4.68
C PHE A 318 -8.04 -1.99 4.26
N VAL A 319 -9.30 -2.34 4.30
CA VAL A 319 -10.37 -1.44 3.90
C VAL A 319 -11.56 -1.60 4.83
N ILE A 320 -12.06 -0.47 5.30
CA ILE A 320 -13.35 -0.35 5.95
C ILE A 320 -14.01 0.94 5.46
N GLY A 321 -15.18 0.82 4.91
CA GLY A 321 -15.95 1.94 4.40
C GLY A 321 -17.43 1.78 4.71
N VAL A 322 -18.08 2.89 5.09
CA VAL A 322 -19.53 2.96 5.26
C VAL A 322 -20.01 4.26 4.63
N LEU A 323 -20.99 4.17 3.73
CA LEU A 323 -21.55 5.32 3.04
C LEU A 323 -22.15 6.32 4.03
N LYS A 324 -22.12 7.61 3.72
CA LYS A 324 -22.55 8.70 4.64
C LYS A 324 -23.94 8.49 5.19
N GLU A 325 -24.88 8.06 4.34
CA GLU A 325 -26.29 7.82 4.72
C GLU A 325 -26.49 6.63 5.67
N ALA A 326 -25.52 5.73 5.75
CA ALA A 326 -25.55 4.55 6.62
C ALA A 326 -24.73 4.71 7.91
N ARG A 327 -24.01 5.83 8.08
CA ARG A 327 -23.18 6.10 9.28
C ARG A 327 -24.05 6.27 10.53
N GLY A 328 -23.42 6.15 11.71
CA GLY A 328 -24.08 6.30 13.01
C GLY A 328 -24.93 5.10 13.46
N ARG A 329 -25.00 4.03 12.66
CA ARG A 329 -25.76 2.80 12.99
C ARG A 329 -24.86 1.72 13.65
N GLY A 330 -23.55 1.95 13.78
CA GLY A 330 -22.59 0.97 14.32
C GLY A 330 -22.12 -0.07 13.30
N LEU A 331 -22.41 0.12 11.99
CA LEU A 331 -22.04 -0.83 10.94
C LEU A 331 -20.52 -1.08 10.88
N ALA A 332 -19.71 -0.03 10.95
CA ALA A 332 -18.25 -0.18 10.90
C ALA A 332 -17.73 -1.05 12.05
N ASP A 333 -18.18 -0.79 13.27
CA ASP A 333 -17.79 -1.57 14.45
C ASP A 333 -18.22 -3.02 14.33
N THR A 334 -19.46 -3.28 13.92
CA THR A 334 -19.99 -4.64 13.80
C THR A 334 -19.32 -5.43 12.70
N LEU A 335 -19.04 -4.81 11.53
CA LEU A 335 -18.29 -5.46 10.45
C LEU A 335 -16.85 -5.81 10.88
N THR A 336 -16.17 -4.88 11.56
CA THR A 336 -14.84 -5.10 12.11
C THR A 336 -14.84 -6.24 13.14
N ALA A 337 -15.81 -6.23 14.07
CA ALA A 337 -15.95 -7.27 15.10
C ALA A 337 -16.20 -8.66 14.48
N ARG A 338 -17.00 -8.77 13.40
CA ARG A 338 -17.22 -10.04 12.66
C ARG A 338 -15.90 -10.57 12.09
N ALA A 339 -15.09 -9.71 11.46
CA ALA A 339 -13.81 -10.11 10.92
C ALA A 339 -12.81 -10.52 12.04
N MET A 340 -12.76 -9.77 13.15
CA MET A 340 -11.93 -10.11 14.31
C MET A 340 -12.33 -11.44 14.95
N GLN A 341 -13.63 -11.70 15.13
CA GLN A 341 -14.14 -12.97 15.63
C GLN A 341 -13.64 -14.15 14.76
N ARG A 342 -13.65 -13.97 13.43
CA ARG A 342 -13.13 -14.97 12.51
C ARG A 342 -11.61 -15.14 12.64
N MET A 343 -10.86 -14.04 12.81
CA MET A 343 -9.41 -14.11 13.04
C MET A 343 -9.09 -14.90 14.30
N ILE A 344 -9.79 -14.63 15.40
CA ILE A 344 -9.65 -15.36 16.66
C ILE A 344 -9.98 -16.86 16.47
N ALA A 345 -11.06 -17.19 15.79
CA ALA A 345 -11.45 -18.57 15.50
C ALA A 345 -10.41 -19.31 14.65
N ARG A 346 -9.61 -18.60 13.85
CA ARG A 346 -8.47 -19.15 13.10
C ARG A 346 -7.17 -19.23 13.91
N GLY A 347 -7.18 -18.81 15.17
CA GLY A 347 -6.02 -18.80 16.06
C GLY A 347 -5.07 -17.62 15.83
N MET A 348 -5.53 -16.55 15.17
CA MET A 348 -4.77 -15.32 15.08
C MET A 348 -4.79 -14.60 16.42
N THR A 349 -3.68 -13.99 16.77
CA THR A 349 -3.47 -13.30 18.05
C THR A 349 -3.31 -11.80 17.90
N GLU A 350 -3.13 -11.32 16.67
CA GLU A 350 -2.86 -9.92 16.36
C GLU A 350 -3.55 -9.50 15.08
N MET A 351 -4.04 -8.25 15.05
CA MET A 351 -4.50 -7.59 13.84
C MET A 351 -3.79 -6.24 13.68
N GLU A 352 -3.29 -5.97 12.49
CA GLU A 352 -2.87 -4.61 12.10
C GLU A 352 -4.02 -3.93 11.34
N TYR A 353 -4.54 -2.83 11.89
CA TYR A 353 -5.51 -1.98 11.23
C TYR A 353 -4.72 -0.98 10.38
N CYS A 354 -4.67 -1.23 9.06
CA CYS A 354 -3.67 -0.66 8.17
C CYS A 354 -4.08 0.69 7.57
N LEU A 355 -3.09 1.58 7.42
CA LEU A 355 -3.09 2.72 6.50
C LEU A 355 -4.30 3.67 6.69
N VAL A 356 -4.56 4.06 7.94
CA VAL A 356 -5.57 5.06 8.29
C VAL A 356 -5.01 6.45 8.05
N LEU A 357 -5.65 7.23 7.19
CA LEU A 357 -5.27 8.63 6.94
C LEU A 357 -5.31 9.44 8.25
N GLU A 358 -4.34 10.32 8.47
CA GLU A 358 -4.13 11.02 9.75
C GLU A 358 -5.30 11.90 10.18
N ASP A 359 -6.09 12.41 9.26
CA ASP A 359 -7.29 13.21 9.52
C ASP A 359 -8.59 12.38 9.48
N ASN A 360 -8.53 11.07 9.21
CA ASN A 360 -9.67 10.17 9.25
C ASN A 360 -10.00 9.74 10.69
N ILE A 361 -10.44 10.72 11.50
CA ILE A 361 -10.81 10.50 12.91
C ILE A 361 -11.86 9.40 13.10
N PRO A 362 -12.90 9.25 12.25
CA PRO A 362 -13.85 8.14 12.39
C PRO A 362 -13.17 6.77 12.34
N SER A 363 -12.26 6.53 11.39
CA SER A 363 -11.54 5.26 11.26
C SER A 363 -10.59 5.01 12.46
N GLN A 364 -9.89 6.06 12.92
CA GLN A 364 -9.05 5.96 14.12
C GLN A 364 -9.86 5.59 15.38
N ARG A 365 -11.10 6.10 15.52
CA ARG A 365 -11.98 5.74 16.63
C ARG A 365 -12.37 4.26 16.60
N VAL A 366 -12.61 3.70 15.41
CA VAL A 366 -12.87 2.25 15.27
C VAL A 366 -11.65 1.46 15.75
N ALA A 367 -10.44 1.78 15.28
CA ALA A 367 -9.23 1.09 15.73
C ALA A 367 -9.05 1.15 17.25
N ARG A 368 -9.16 2.35 17.84
CA ARG A 368 -8.98 2.56 19.29
C ARG A 368 -10.08 1.89 20.13
N ARG A 369 -11.31 1.80 19.63
CA ARG A 369 -12.40 1.10 20.30
C ARG A 369 -12.06 -0.36 20.59
N PHE A 370 -11.34 -1.02 19.69
CA PHE A 370 -10.90 -2.40 19.85
C PHE A 370 -9.51 -2.51 20.50
N GLY A 371 -9.05 -1.49 21.23
CA GLY A 371 -7.76 -1.49 21.91
C GLY A 371 -6.56 -1.25 20.98
N GLY A 372 -6.78 -0.68 19.79
CA GLY A 372 -5.72 -0.39 18.84
C GLY A 372 -4.77 0.70 19.32
N GLU A 373 -3.48 0.38 19.36
CA GLU A 373 -2.38 1.30 19.63
C GLU A 373 -1.71 1.69 18.32
N GLN A 374 -1.51 3.00 18.08
CA GLN A 374 -0.80 3.46 16.89
C GLN A 374 0.64 3.00 16.96
N THR A 375 1.10 2.28 15.93
CA THR A 375 2.44 1.70 15.91
C THR A 375 3.29 2.21 14.75
N LYS A 376 2.75 2.22 13.53
CA LYS A 376 3.50 2.62 12.35
C LYS A 376 2.96 3.91 11.75
N THR A 377 3.88 4.70 11.25
CA THR A 377 3.61 5.91 10.47
C THR A 377 4.18 5.74 9.07
N TYR A 378 3.37 6.05 8.08
CA TYR A 378 3.77 6.07 6.67
C TYR A 378 3.67 7.51 6.18
N LEU A 379 4.82 8.14 6.01
CA LEU A 379 4.92 9.52 5.54
C LEU A 379 4.56 9.62 4.06
N MET A 380 3.84 10.68 3.73
CA MET A 380 3.68 11.15 2.37
C MET A 380 4.34 12.51 2.22
N PHE A 381 4.79 12.78 1.02
CA PHE A 381 5.52 14.00 0.70
C PHE A 381 4.89 14.70 -0.50
N GLU A 382 5.01 16.03 -0.52
CA GLU A 382 4.59 16.83 -1.66
C GLU A 382 5.57 17.92 -2.01
N LYS A 383 5.59 18.30 -3.28
CA LYS A 383 6.36 19.45 -3.79
C LYS A 383 5.59 20.15 -4.89
N VAL A 384 5.52 21.47 -4.83
CA VAL A 384 5.03 22.30 -5.92
C VAL A 384 6.14 22.44 -6.95
N LEU A 385 5.84 22.16 -8.20
CA LEU A 385 6.76 22.40 -9.31
C LEU A 385 6.60 23.84 -9.80
N GLY A 386 7.61 24.62 -9.57
CA GLY A 386 7.68 26.03 -9.98
C GLY A 386 7.92 26.24 -11.50
#